data_1eb78b8366fcf579c6e0668937835809
#
_entry.id   1eb78b8366fcf579c6e0668937835809
#
_cell.length_a   1.000
_cell.length_b   1.000
_cell.length_c   1.000
_cell.angle_alpha   90.00
_cell.angle_beta   90.00
_cell.angle_gamma   90.00
#
_symmetry.space_group_name_H-M   'P 1'
#
loop_
_entity.id
_entity.type
_entity.pdbx_description
1 polymer ?
#
loop_
_entity_poly.entity_id
_entity_poly.type
_entity_poly.pdbx_seq_one_letter_code
_entity_poly.pdbx_strand_id
1 'polypeptide(L)'
;MPSHRPPFFASARGRLLIFNLLVVAVTLMVSGVAVLGFRHASQIQEQVQQQTLDDMTGSMNLARDTANVATAAVRLSQVVGALEYKGEAERLKQTQMALRHSLEQLADAPLAQQEPALVARIIQRSNELQQSVTGMLERGQRRHLERNALLSALYQSQSYLRHLQDINRRYASNVPDAQQLMEMDRLIIAAIETPSPRATVQQLDAVTATLPRSVTQPVVNAILPDFNAELHKLVPLSTQLEESDLAISWYMFHIKALVAILNSDINQYVEQVAQASRLRTAQSHQELRSISVFISVFAVLALIITGCACWYIYRNLASNLTAISRAMSRLAHGEQDVSVPGLQRRDELGELARAFNVFARNTA
;
A
#
# COMPACT_ATOMS: atom_id res chain seq x y z
N MET A 1 -65.20 59.52 1.88
CA MET A 1 -64.87 58.59 2.98
C MET A 1 -63.53 57.95 2.65
N PRO A 2 -62.48 58.12 3.41
CA PRO A 2 -61.18 57.57 3.14
C PRO A 2 -61.23 56.05 3.34
N SER A 3 -60.92 55.29 2.29
CA SER A 3 -60.80 53.83 2.35
C SER A 3 -59.56 53.45 3.19
N HIS A 4 -59.75 53.10 4.48
CA HIS A 4 -58.74 52.49 5.26
C HIS A 4 -58.44 51.09 4.68
N ARG A 5 -57.42 51.01 3.82
CA ARG A 5 -56.88 49.69 3.40
C ARG A 5 -56.30 49.04 4.63
N PRO A 6 -56.70 47.82 4.98
CA PRO A 6 -56.15 47.12 6.13
C PRO A 6 -54.63 46.96 5.93
N PRO A 7 -53.81 47.02 7.02
CA PRO A 7 -52.38 46.83 6.93
C PRO A 7 -52.10 45.46 6.28
N PHE A 8 -51.12 45.38 5.41
CA PHE A 8 -50.78 44.23 4.56
C PHE A 8 -50.81 42.86 5.29
N PHE A 9 -50.37 42.83 6.56
CA PHE A 9 -50.35 41.65 7.43
C PHE A 9 -51.77 41.23 7.94
N ALA A 10 -52.74 42.11 7.89
CA ALA A 10 -54.09 41.78 8.29
C ALA A 10 -54.97 41.34 7.12
N SER A 11 -54.52 41.54 5.87
CA SER A 11 -55.24 41.15 4.64
C SER A 11 -55.13 39.64 4.40
N ALA A 12 -56.18 39.03 3.88
CA ALA A 12 -56.22 37.61 3.53
C ALA A 12 -55.14 37.28 2.45
N ARG A 13 -54.91 38.19 1.52
CA ARG A 13 -53.84 38.04 0.52
C ARG A 13 -52.46 38.10 1.09
N GLY A 14 -52.19 39.00 2.04
CA GLY A 14 -50.90 39.11 2.76
C GLY A 14 -50.59 37.83 3.57
N ARG A 15 -51.57 37.26 4.25
CA ARG A 15 -51.39 36.00 5.01
C ARG A 15 -51.09 34.81 4.08
N LEU A 16 -51.69 34.70 2.92
CA LEU A 16 -51.41 33.68 1.91
C LEU A 16 -50.01 33.80 1.34
N LEU A 17 -49.56 35.04 1.05
CA LEU A 17 -48.22 35.30 0.57
C LEU A 17 -47.17 34.95 1.61
N ILE A 18 -47.37 35.35 2.89
CA ILE A 18 -46.43 35.01 3.98
C ILE A 18 -46.37 33.50 4.19
N PHE A 19 -47.50 32.77 4.09
CA PHE A 19 -47.52 31.33 4.18
C PHE A 19 -46.71 30.66 3.03
N ASN A 20 -46.96 31.07 1.78
CA ASN A 20 -46.18 30.55 0.63
C ASN A 20 -44.69 30.79 0.79
N LEU A 21 -44.32 32.00 1.25
CA LEU A 21 -42.93 32.35 1.48
C LEU A 21 -42.34 31.51 2.64
N LEU A 22 -43.11 31.24 3.70
CA LEU A 22 -42.68 30.37 4.82
C LEU A 22 -42.46 28.93 4.35
N VAL A 23 -43.40 28.36 3.57
CA VAL A 23 -43.28 27.00 3.02
C VAL A 23 -42.03 26.89 2.13
N VAL A 24 -41.81 27.86 1.23
CA VAL A 24 -40.66 27.90 0.36
C VAL A 24 -39.35 28.03 1.19
N ALA A 25 -39.33 28.90 2.21
CA ALA A 25 -38.16 29.06 3.06
C ALA A 25 -37.82 27.78 3.85
N VAL A 26 -38.84 27.13 4.42
CA VAL A 26 -38.66 25.85 5.15
C VAL A 26 -38.16 24.76 4.21
N THR A 27 -38.73 24.66 3.00
CA THR A 27 -38.28 23.67 1.98
C THR A 27 -36.84 23.90 1.56
N LEU A 28 -36.48 25.15 1.31
CA LEU A 28 -35.11 25.51 0.96
C LEU A 28 -34.12 25.22 2.11
N MET A 29 -34.52 25.51 3.35
CA MET A 29 -33.72 25.23 4.53
C MET A 29 -33.48 23.72 4.71
N VAL A 30 -34.51 22.91 4.62
CA VAL A 30 -34.40 21.42 4.73
C VAL A 30 -33.56 20.86 3.60
N SER A 31 -33.77 21.32 2.37
CA SER A 31 -32.97 20.91 1.21
C SER A 31 -31.51 21.30 1.36
N GLY A 32 -31.23 22.50 1.85
CA GLY A 32 -29.87 22.99 2.12
C GLY A 32 -29.15 22.12 3.16
N VAL A 33 -29.81 21.84 4.30
CA VAL A 33 -29.25 20.97 5.36
C VAL A 33 -29.02 19.56 4.85
N ALA A 34 -29.95 19.00 4.05
CA ALA A 34 -29.81 17.68 3.48
C ALA A 34 -28.62 17.59 2.49
N VAL A 35 -28.46 18.57 1.61
CA VAL A 35 -27.34 18.62 0.64
C VAL A 35 -26.00 18.78 1.36
N LEU A 36 -25.91 19.67 2.33
CA LEU A 36 -24.68 19.87 3.11
C LEU A 36 -24.32 18.62 3.92
N GLY A 37 -25.30 18.00 4.59
CA GLY A 37 -25.13 16.75 5.32
C GLY A 37 -24.66 15.60 4.44
N PHE A 38 -25.26 15.45 3.23
CA PHE A 38 -24.86 14.43 2.29
C PHE A 38 -23.45 14.64 1.73
N ARG A 39 -23.08 15.89 1.40
CA ARG A 39 -21.73 16.23 0.95
C ARG A 39 -20.70 15.92 2.03
N HIS A 40 -20.95 16.30 3.26
CA HIS A 40 -20.04 16.03 4.38
C HIS A 40 -19.88 14.52 4.62
N ALA A 41 -20.99 13.78 4.60
CA ALA A 41 -20.99 12.32 4.72
C ALA A 41 -20.18 11.63 3.60
N SER A 42 -20.37 12.08 2.35
CA SER A 42 -19.63 11.55 1.19
C SER A 42 -18.12 11.81 1.31
N GLN A 43 -17.72 13.01 1.73
CA GLN A 43 -16.31 13.35 1.92
C GLN A 43 -15.64 12.49 3.01
N ILE A 44 -16.30 12.29 4.15
CA ILE A 44 -15.78 11.43 5.23
C ILE A 44 -15.61 9.99 4.72
N GLN A 45 -16.60 9.45 4.01
CA GLN A 45 -16.55 8.09 3.50
C GLN A 45 -15.44 7.91 2.47
N GLU A 46 -15.27 8.86 1.54
CA GLU A 46 -14.22 8.82 0.53
C GLU A 46 -12.84 8.91 1.18
N GLN A 47 -12.63 9.80 2.14
CA GLN A 47 -11.36 9.95 2.85
C GLN A 47 -10.99 8.70 3.65
N VAL A 48 -11.92 8.10 4.37
CA VAL A 48 -11.68 6.86 5.13
C VAL A 48 -11.34 5.70 4.18
N GLN A 49 -12.03 5.61 3.04
CA GLN A 49 -11.79 4.55 2.07
C GLN A 49 -10.43 4.71 1.39
N GLN A 50 -10.05 5.92 0.97
CA GLN A 50 -8.74 6.19 0.35
C GLN A 50 -7.60 5.90 1.33
N GLN A 51 -7.65 6.43 2.56
CA GLN A 51 -6.62 6.16 3.56
C GLN A 51 -6.46 4.67 3.86
N THR A 52 -7.56 3.94 3.95
CA THR A 52 -7.51 2.48 4.18
C THR A 52 -6.86 1.73 3.01
N LEU A 53 -7.19 2.11 1.78
CA LEU A 53 -6.61 1.50 0.58
C LEU A 53 -5.12 1.81 0.47
N ASP A 54 -4.70 3.03 0.77
CA ASP A 54 -3.29 3.45 0.73
C ASP A 54 -2.48 2.70 1.79
N ASP A 55 -2.96 2.62 3.03
CA ASP A 55 -2.31 1.90 4.13
C ASP A 55 -2.19 0.38 3.82
N MET A 56 -3.25 -0.24 3.27
CA MET A 56 -3.22 -1.65 2.87
C MET A 56 -2.29 -1.90 1.69
N THR A 57 -2.34 -1.06 0.67
CA THR A 57 -1.49 -1.19 -0.51
C THR A 57 -0.02 -1.01 -0.15
N GLY A 58 0.31 -0.03 0.69
CA GLY A 58 1.66 0.19 1.20
C GLY A 58 2.23 -1.02 1.93
N SER A 59 1.46 -1.62 2.84
CA SER A 59 1.88 -2.81 3.60
C SER A 59 2.03 -4.06 2.72
N MET A 60 1.14 -4.25 1.74
CA MET A 60 1.26 -5.36 0.76
C MET A 60 2.47 -5.18 -0.15
N ASN A 61 2.78 -3.96 -0.59
CA ASN A 61 3.99 -3.67 -1.36
C ASN A 61 5.25 -3.97 -0.56
N LEU A 62 5.30 -3.57 0.71
CA LEU A 62 6.42 -3.86 1.60
C LEU A 62 6.63 -5.37 1.77
N ALA A 63 5.58 -6.16 1.98
CA ALA A 63 5.65 -7.62 2.07
C ALA A 63 6.18 -8.23 0.76
N ARG A 64 5.68 -7.79 -0.38
CA ARG A 64 6.12 -8.25 -1.70
C ARG A 64 7.58 -7.91 -1.96
N ASP A 65 8.01 -6.68 -1.66
CA ASP A 65 9.37 -6.24 -1.92
C ASP A 65 10.36 -6.94 -0.99
N THR A 66 9.99 -7.24 0.25
CA THR A 66 10.76 -8.08 1.16
C THR A 66 10.95 -9.50 0.60
N ALA A 67 9.89 -10.13 0.08
CA ALA A 67 9.98 -11.43 -0.57
C ALA A 67 10.81 -11.42 -1.85
N ASN A 68 10.76 -10.34 -2.63
CA ASN A 68 11.56 -10.15 -3.83
C ASN A 68 13.06 -10.08 -3.51
N VAL A 69 13.45 -9.39 -2.42
CA VAL A 69 14.85 -9.36 -1.94
C VAL A 69 15.34 -10.78 -1.62
N ALA A 70 14.54 -11.56 -0.88
CA ALA A 70 14.90 -12.95 -0.56
C ALA A 70 15.08 -13.81 -1.82
N THR A 71 14.17 -13.69 -2.77
CA THR A 71 14.22 -14.43 -4.03
C THR A 71 15.44 -14.06 -4.86
N ALA A 72 15.74 -12.76 -4.97
CA ALA A 72 16.92 -12.27 -5.71
C ALA A 72 18.23 -12.69 -5.02
N ALA A 73 18.29 -12.70 -3.69
CA ALA A 73 19.45 -13.19 -2.94
C ALA A 73 19.69 -14.69 -3.17
N VAL A 74 18.63 -15.50 -3.18
CA VAL A 74 18.73 -16.95 -3.50
C VAL A 74 19.27 -17.15 -4.90
N ARG A 75 18.76 -16.43 -5.91
CA ARG A 75 19.26 -16.52 -7.30
C ARG A 75 20.73 -16.15 -7.36
N LEU A 76 21.12 -15.04 -6.76
CA LEU A 76 22.52 -14.59 -6.73
C LEU A 76 23.46 -15.64 -6.12
N SER A 77 23.03 -16.33 -5.06
CA SER A 77 23.82 -17.39 -4.40
C SER A 77 24.10 -18.59 -5.28
N GLN A 78 23.25 -18.86 -6.26
CA GLN A 78 23.32 -20.03 -7.15
C GLN A 78 24.12 -19.75 -8.43
N VAL A 79 24.41 -18.49 -8.71
CA VAL A 79 25.11 -18.11 -9.95
C VAL A 79 26.59 -18.45 -9.89
N VAL A 80 27.07 -19.11 -10.93
CA VAL A 80 28.47 -19.49 -11.10
C VAL A 80 29.19 -18.59 -12.10
N GLY A 81 28.50 -18.14 -13.15
CA GLY A 81 29.07 -17.32 -14.24
C GLY A 81 29.22 -15.84 -13.87
N ALA A 82 30.34 -15.21 -14.25
CA ALA A 82 30.59 -13.80 -13.92
C ALA A 82 29.59 -12.83 -14.57
N LEU A 83 29.14 -13.11 -15.80
CA LEU A 83 28.16 -12.26 -16.50
C LEU A 83 26.77 -12.38 -15.88
N GLU A 84 26.36 -13.60 -15.54
CA GLU A 84 25.09 -13.86 -14.84
C GLU A 84 25.12 -13.23 -13.46
N TYR A 85 26.25 -13.34 -12.73
CA TYR A 85 26.42 -12.69 -11.43
C TYR A 85 26.16 -11.19 -11.51
N LYS A 86 26.75 -10.50 -12.48
CA LYS A 86 26.55 -9.06 -12.67
C LYS A 86 25.07 -8.73 -12.90
N GLY A 87 24.37 -9.53 -13.68
CA GLY A 87 22.93 -9.37 -13.94
C GLY A 87 22.06 -9.58 -12.69
N GLU A 88 22.31 -10.66 -11.94
CA GLU A 88 21.55 -10.94 -10.71
C GLU A 88 21.92 -9.98 -9.57
N ALA A 89 23.16 -9.51 -9.48
CA ALA A 89 23.58 -8.47 -8.53
C ALA A 89 22.87 -7.15 -8.78
N GLU A 90 22.71 -6.76 -10.04
CA GLU A 90 21.95 -5.54 -10.38
C GLU A 90 20.46 -5.67 -10.07
N ARG A 91 19.85 -6.83 -10.33
CA ARG A 91 18.47 -7.12 -9.94
C ARG A 91 18.30 -7.05 -8.42
N LEU A 92 19.23 -7.61 -7.66
CA LEU A 92 19.18 -7.55 -6.20
C LEU A 92 19.26 -6.11 -5.68
N LYS A 93 20.10 -5.26 -6.29
CA LYS A 93 20.14 -3.82 -5.96
C LYS A 93 18.82 -3.11 -6.28
N GLN A 94 18.19 -3.43 -7.41
CA GLN A 94 16.89 -2.87 -7.77
C GLN A 94 15.81 -3.27 -6.76
N THR A 95 15.78 -4.54 -6.32
CA THR A 95 14.84 -4.98 -5.28
C THR A 95 15.12 -4.32 -3.92
N GLN A 96 16.39 -4.04 -3.59
CA GLN A 96 16.74 -3.26 -2.39
C GLN A 96 16.20 -1.82 -2.46
N MET A 97 16.31 -1.17 -3.62
CA MET A 97 15.79 0.19 -3.82
C MET A 97 14.26 0.21 -3.68
N ALA A 98 13.56 -0.78 -4.25
CA ALA A 98 12.11 -0.90 -4.10
C ALA A 98 11.71 -1.10 -2.65
N LEU A 99 12.38 -2.00 -1.91
CA LEU A 99 12.15 -2.20 -0.48
C LEU A 99 12.37 -0.92 0.33
N ARG A 100 13.44 -0.18 0.04
CA ARG A 100 13.71 1.10 0.71
C ARG A 100 12.60 2.12 0.47
N HIS A 101 12.12 2.22 -0.76
CA HIS A 101 11.00 3.11 -1.09
C HIS A 101 9.71 2.72 -0.35
N SER A 102 9.39 1.43 -0.28
CA SER A 102 8.24 0.93 0.49
C SER A 102 8.37 1.21 1.99
N LEU A 103 9.60 1.20 2.54
CA LEU A 103 9.86 1.57 3.94
C LEU A 103 9.69 3.07 4.20
N GLU A 104 10.14 3.91 3.28
CA GLU A 104 9.93 5.37 3.36
C GLU A 104 8.43 5.68 3.37
N GLN A 105 7.65 5.05 2.50
CA GLN A 105 6.19 5.18 2.49
C GLN A 105 5.54 4.71 3.80
N LEU A 106 6.03 3.60 4.37
CA LEU A 106 5.55 3.10 5.66
C LEU A 106 5.82 4.08 6.80
N ALA A 107 7.01 4.71 6.82
CA ALA A 107 7.39 5.67 7.85
C ALA A 107 6.50 6.93 7.84
N ASP A 108 6.02 7.34 6.68
CA ASP A 108 5.13 8.48 6.48
C ASP A 108 3.64 8.14 6.68
N ALA A 109 3.30 6.86 6.85
CA ALA A 109 1.92 6.43 6.99
C ALA A 109 1.29 6.91 8.31
N PRO A 110 0.01 7.33 8.33
CA PRO A 110 -0.66 7.82 9.54
C PRO A 110 -0.67 6.80 10.70
N LEU A 111 -0.72 5.51 10.38
CA LEU A 111 -0.67 4.44 11.38
C LEU A 111 0.72 4.29 12.01
N ALA A 112 1.79 4.70 11.33
CA ALA A 112 3.15 4.69 11.88
C ALA A 112 3.27 5.54 13.15
N GLN A 113 2.49 6.60 13.25
CA GLN A 113 2.43 7.47 14.44
C GLN A 113 1.67 6.81 15.60
N GLN A 114 0.76 5.88 15.33
CA GLN A 114 -0.03 5.18 16.34
C GLN A 114 0.75 3.99 16.93
N GLU A 115 1.56 3.31 16.10
CA GLU A 115 2.35 2.12 16.47
C GLU A 115 3.85 2.31 16.21
N PRO A 116 4.50 3.33 16.81
CA PRO A 116 5.88 3.68 16.51
C PRO A 116 6.87 2.57 16.84
N ALA A 117 6.59 1.75 17.86
CA ALA A 117 7.47 0.66 18.25
C ALA A 117 7.51 -0.48 17.22
N LEU A 118 6.38 -0.80 16.58
CA LEU A 118 6.31 -1.83 15.55
C LEU A 118 7.00 -1.35 14.27
N VAL A 119 6.73 -0.11 13.86
CA VAL A 119 7.37 0.50 12.68
C VAL A 119 8.88 0.62 12.87
N ALA A 120 9.35 1.03 14.06
CA ALA A 120 10.78 1.07 14.36
C ALA A 120 11.45 -0.32 14.26
N ARG A 121 10.79 -1.39 14.70
CA ARG A 121 11.29 -2.77 14.52
C ARG A 121 11.37 -3.17 13.05
N ILE A 122 10.34 -2.86 12.26
CA ILE A 122 10.33 -3.14 10.81
C ILE A 122 11.48 -2.41 10.13
N ILE A 123 11.69 -1.13 10.42
CA ILE A 123 12.77 -0.32 9.85
C ILE A 123 14.14 -0.88 10.28
N GLN A 124 14.34 -1.19 11.55
CA GLN A 124 15.58 -1.75 12.05
C GLN A 124 15.93 -3.07 11.35
N ARG A 125 14.99 -4.01 11.29
CA ARG A 125 15.20 -5.32 10.63
C ARG A 125 15.42 -5.22 9.14
N SER A 126 14.76 -4.26 8.49
CA SER A 126 15.01 -3.96 7.08
C SER A 126 16.40 -3.40 6.85
N ASN A 127 16.93 -2.57 7.75
CA ASN A 127 18.31 -2.09 7.69
C ASN A 127 19.31 -3.25 7.88
N GLU A 128 19.05 -4.17 8.81
CA GLU A 128 19.85 -5.37 9.00
C GLU A 128 19.83 -6.28 7.76
N LEU A 129 18.65 -6.41 7.13
CA LEU A 129 18.50 -7.12 5.87
C LEU A 129 19.32 -6.47 4.74
N GLN A 130 19.27 -5.14 4.61
CA GLN A 130 20.05 -4.41 3.61
C GLN A 130 21.56 -4.58 3.84
N GLN A 131 22.03 -4.53 5.07
CA GLN A 131 23.44 -4.78 5.41
C GLN A 131 23.86 -6.21 5.02
N SER A 132 23.02 -7.20 5.32
CA SER A 132 23.30 -8.60 4.98
C SER A 132 23.34 -8.82 3.47
N VAL A 133 22.46 -8.16 2.71
CA VAL A 133 22.47 -8.20 1.24
C VAL A 133 23.72 -7.53 0.68
N THR A 134 24.13 -6.40 1.23
CA THR A 134 25.37 -5.71 0.82
C THR A 134 26.60 -6.59 1.06
N GLY A 135 26.68 -7.20 2.26
CA GLY A 135 27.76 -8.14 2.59
C GLY A 135 27.79 -9.35 1.67
N MET A 136 26.62 -9.87 1.29
CA MET A 136 26.50 -10.96 0.33
C MET A 136 26.99 -10.56 -1.08
N LEU A 137 26.66 -9.35 -1.55
CA LEU A 137 27.14 -8.81 -2.82
C LEU A 137 28.66 -8.67 -2.85
N GLU A 138 29.25 -8.12 -1.79
CA GLU A 138 30.72 -7.97 -1.69
C GLU A 138 31.43 -9.33 -1.68
N ARG A 139 30.90 -10.28 -0.91
CA ARG A 139 31.48 -11.64 -0.88
C ARG A 139 31.31 -12.38 -2.20
N GLY A 140 30.17 -12.23 -2.85
CA GLY A 140 29.96 -12.80 -4.18
C GLY A 140 30.94 -12.27 -5.23
N GLN A 141 31.20 -10.96 -5.23
CA GLN A 141 32.20 -10.36 -6.11
C GLN A 141 33.61 -10.91 -5.83
N ARG A 142 33.98 -11.01 -4.54
CA ARG A 142 35.28 -11.58 -4.12
C ARG A 142 35.40 -13.04 -4.55
N ARG A 143 34.36 -13.85 -4.34
CA ARG A 143 34.32 -15.26 -4.77
C ARG A 143 34.62 -15.42 -6.28
N HIS A 144 34.10 -14.54 -7.12
CA HIS A 144 34.39 -14.58 -8.57
C HIS A 144 35.86 -14.29 -8.88
N LEU A 145 36.47 -13.32 -8.20
CA LEU A 145 37.88 -13.01 -8.36
C LEU A 145 38.76 -14.18 -7.90
N GLU A 146 38.45 -14.75 -6.75
CA GLU A 146 39.18 -15.91 -6.19
C GLU A 146 39.03 -17.15 -7.07
N ARG A 147 37.80 -17.42 -7.59
CA ARG A 147 37.61 -18.51 -8.55
C ARG A 147 38.37 -18.33 -9.82
N ASN A 148 38.39 -17.13 -10.40
CA ASN A 148 39.15 -16.84 -11.62
C ASN A 148 40.65 -16.98 -11.38
N ALA A 149 41.16 -16.51 -10.23
CA ALA A 149 42.57 -16.67 -9.86
C ALA A 149 42.95 -18.15 -9.71
N LEU A 150 42.09 -18.94 -9.02
CA LEU A 150 42.30 -20.39 -8.88
C LEU A 150 42.30 -21.10 -10.25
N LEU A 151 41.28 -20.82 -11.09
CA LEU A 151 41.21 -21.41 -12.44
C LEU A 151 42.43 -21.05 -13.30
N SER A 152 42.89 -19.80 -13.23
CA SER A 152 44.10 -19.36 -13.94
C SER A 152 45.33 -20.14 -13.49
N ALA A 153 45.50 -20.31 -12.16
CA ALA A 153 46.60 -21.09 -11.60
C ALA A 153 46.51 -22.58 -11.95
N LEU A 154 45.31 -23.17 -11.97
CA LEU A 154 45.08 -24.56 -12.39
C LEU A 154 45.40 -24.77 -13.88
N TYR A 155 44.95 -23.88 -14.78
CA TYR A 155 45.28 -23.96 -16.21
C TYR A 155 46.79 -23.77 -16.45
N GLN A 156 47.43 -22.89 -15.72
CA GLN A 156 48.86 -22.66 -15.78
C GLN A 156 49.64 -23.88 -15.32
N SER A 157 49.22 -24.47 -14.19
CA SER A 157 49.77 -25.74 -13.68
C SER A 157 49.61 -26.87 -14.71
N GLN A 158 48.42 -26.97 -15.35
CA GLN A 158 48.19 -27.96 -16.41
C GLN A 158 49.12 -27.76 -17.62
N SER A 159 49.38 -26.50 -17.98
CA SER A 159 50.33 -26.19 -19.09
C SER A 159 51.72 -26.65 -18.75
N TYR A 160 52.22 -26.37 -17.55
CA TYR A 160 53.53 -26.87 -17.12
C TYR A 160 53.58 -28.40 -17.07
N LEU A 161 52.54 -29.03 -16.58
CA LEU A 161 52.44 -30.47 -16.49
C LEU A 161 52.50 -31.16 -17.86
N ARG A 162 51.75 -30.64 -18.84
CA ARG A 162 51.82 -31.14 -20.23
C ARG A 162 53.23 -30.98 -20.83
N HIS A 163 53.88 -29.88 -20.50
CA HIS A 163 55.24 -29.64 -20.97
C HIS A 163 56.23 -30.64 -20.35
N LEU A 164 56.12 -30.93 -19.07
CA LEU A 164 56.90 -31.99 -18.40
C LEU A 164 56.61 -33.38 -18.94
N GLN A 165 55.37 -33.72 -19.23
CA GLN A 165 54.98 -35.00 -19.87
C GLN A 165 55.62 -35.13 -21.28
N ASP A 166 55.66 -34.04 -22.05
CA ASP A 166 56.23 -34.02 -23.39
C ASP A 166 57.77 -34.20 -23.36
N ILE A 167 58.44 -33.57 -22.42
CA ILE A 167 59.89 -33.73 -22.19
C ILE A 167 60.18 -35.19 -21.76
N ASN A 168 59.45 -35.75 -20.81
CA ASN A 168 59.62 -37.13 -20.39
C ASN A 168 59.45 -38.11 -21.55
N ARG A 169 58.48 -37.86 -22.43
CA ARG A 169 58.24 -38.69 -23.62
C ARG A 169 59.38 -38.59 -24.65
N ARG A 170 59.93 -37.39 -24.86
CA ARG A 170 61.04 -37.14 -25.85
C ARG A 170 62.41 -37.69 -25.39
N TYR A 171 62.65 -37.58 -24.09
CA TYR A 171 63.95 -37.93 -23.53
C TYR A 171 64.00 -39.30 -22.85
N ALA A 172 62.90 -40.09 -22.98
CA ALA A 172 62.69 -41.36 -22.27
C ALA A 172 63.06 -41.28 -20.77
N SER A 173 62.82 -40.10 -20.20
CA SER A 173 63.07 -39.80 -18.81
C SER A 173 61.87 -40.20 -17.97
N ASN A 174 62.09 -40.88 -16.84
CA ASN A 174 61.02 -41.26 -15.93
C ASN A 174 61.07 -40.43 -14.63
N VAL A 175 61.61 -39.22 -14.71
CA VAL A 175 61.68 -38.34 -13.53
C VAL A 175 61.21 -36.94 -13.93
N PRO A 176 60.07 -36.44 -13.39
CA PRO A 176 59.18 -37.13 -12.44
C PRO A 176 58.48 -38.37 -13.04
N ASP A 177 58.01 -39.28 -12.19
CA ASP A 177 57.38 -40.54 -12.63
C ASP A 177 56.13 -40.22 -13.48
N ALA A 178 56.04 -40.90 -14.65
CA ALA A 178 54.93 -40.74 -15.59
C ALA A 178 53.54 -41.01 -14.95
N GLN A 179 53.50 -41.95 -14.03
CA GLN A 179 52.29 -42.29 -13.27
C GLN A 179 51.85 -41.13 -12.35
N GLN A 180 52.82 -40.50 -11.68
CA GLN A 180 52.61 -39.33 -10.83
C GLN A 180 52.11 -38.12 -11.61
N LEU A 181 52.71 -37.85 -12.79
CA LEU A 181 52.26 -36.78 -13.68
C LEU A 181 50.86 -37.00 -14.23
N MET A 182 50.48 -38.27 -14.51
CA MET A 182 49.10 -38.59 -14.91
C MET A 182 48.07 -38.41 -13.81
N GLU A 183 48.40 -38.77 -12.56
CA GLU A 183 47.51 -38.55 -11.42
C GLU A 183 47.36 -37.05 -11.10
N MET A 184 48.41 -36.26 -11.23
CA MET A 184 48.32 -34.80 -11.10
C MET A 184 47.44 -34.17 -12.18
N ASP A 185 47.52 -34.61 -13.45
CA ASP A 185 46.66 -34.11 -14.51
C ASP A 185 45.21 -34.43 -14.26
N ARG A 186 44.93 -35.65 -13.81
CA ARG A 186 43.57 -36.04 -13.37
C ARG A 186 43.01 -35.17 -12.24
N LEU A 187 43.84 -34.89 -11.22
CA LEU A 187 43.43 -34.06 -10.09
C LEU A 187 43.24 -32.59 -10.51
N ILE A 188 44.08 -32.05 -11.38
CA ILE A 188 43.94 -30.69 -11.93
C ILE A 188 42.64 -30.58 -12.72
N ILE A 189 42.35 -31.53 -13.61
CA ILE A 189 41.08 -31.57 -14.35
C ILE A 189 39.87 -31.65 -13.40
N ALA A 190 39.91 -32.54 -12.42
CA ALA A 190 38.88 -32.67 -11.45
C ALA A 190 38.66 -31.38 -10.62
N ALA A 191 39.76 -30.66 -10.30
CA ALA A 191 39.67 -29.38 -9.62
C ALA A 191 39.06 -28.24 -10.48
N ILE A 192 39.29 -28.27 -11.79
CA ILE A 192 38.70 -27.33 -12.76
C ILE A 192 37.20 -27.55 -12.88
N GLU A 193 36.77 -28.81 -12.96
CA GLU A 193 35.36 -29.19 -13.19
C GLU A 193 34.49 -29.08 -11.93
N THR A 194 35.08 -29.15 -10.73
CA THR A 194 34.32 -29.18 -9.46
C THR A 194 33.98 -27.77 -8.98
N PRO A 195 32.77 -27.55 -8.45
CA PRO A 195 32.37 -26.28 -7.81
C PRO A 195 33.18 -26.01 -6.54
N SER A 196 33.54 -27.06 -5.77
CA SER A 196 34.27 -26.98 -4.50
C SER A 196 35.62 -27.71 -4.59
N PRO A 197 36.66 -27.08 -5.16
CA PRO A 197 37.90 -27.76 -5.54
C PRO A 197 38.86 -28.02 -4.36
N ARG A 198 38.60 -27.52 -3.14
CA ARG A 198 39.53 -27.59 -2.00
C ARG A 198 40.03 -29.02 -1.70
N ALA A 199 39.13 -29.99 -1.59
CA ALA A 199 39.53 -31.37 -1.28
C ALA A 199 40.41 -31.96 -2.38
N THR A 200 40.10 -31.68 -3.64
CA THR A 200 40.91 -32.11 -4.81
C THR A 200 42.28 -31.41 -4.85
N VAL A 201 42.31 -30.11 -4.52
CA VAL A 201 43.56 -29.33 -4.42
C VAL A 201 44.44 -29.85 -3.28
N GLN A 202 43.86 -30.21 -2.15
CA GLN A 202 44.60 -30.84 -1.03
C GLN A 202 45.19 -32.20 -1.43
N GLN A 203 44.48 -33.02 -2.21
CA GLN A 203 45.01 -34.26 -2.75
C GLN A 203 46.19 -33.98 -3.74
N LEU A 204 46.02 -32.97 -4.61
CA LEU A 204 47.07 -32.53 -5.52
C LEU A 204 48.30 -32.03 -4.78
N ASP A 205 48.14 -31.28 -3.68
CA ASP A 205 49.24 -30.80 -2.84
C ASP A 205 50.01 -31.99 -2.22
N ALA A 206 49.28 -33.02 -1.71
CA ALA A 206 49.90 -34.22 -1.19
C ALA A 206 50.72 -34.97 -2.25
N VAL A 207 50.24 -35.06 -3.49
CA VAL A 207 51.03 -35.64 -4.63
C VAL A 207 52.21 -34.75 -4.96
N THR A 208 52.03 -33.42 -4.94
CA THR A 208 53.10 -32.45 -5.19
C THR A 208 54.23 -32.55 -4.15
N ALA A 209 53.93 -32.79 -2.90
CA ALA A 209 54.93 -32.96 -1.84
C ALA A 209 55.90 -34.15 -2.07
N THR A 210 55.50 -35.10 -2.91
CA THR A 210 56.32 -36.24 -3.29
C THR A 210 57.21 -36.03 -4.55
N LEU A 211 57.04 -34.84 -5.22
CA LEU A 211 57.86 -34.48 -6.37
C LEU A 211 59.33 -34.26 -6.00
N PRO A 212 60.28 -34.70 -6.83
CA PRO A 212 61.69 -34.42 -6.59
C PRO A 212 61.98 -32.92 -6.70
N ARG A 213 62.75 -32.37 -5.78
CA ARG A 213 63.12 -30.95 -5.78
C ARG A 213 64.16 -30.58 -6.87
N SER A 214 64.93 -31.56 -7.32
CA SER A 214 65.90 -31.41 -8.43
C SER A 214 66.05 -32.70 -9.19
N VAL A 215 66.27 -32.58 -10.48
CA VAL A 215 66.41 -33.69 -11.41
C VAL A 215 67.69 -33.55 -12.17
N THR A 216 68.28 -34.63 -12.62
CA THR A 216 69.53 -34.67 -13.34
C THR A 216 69.40 -34.01 -14.76
N GLN A 217 68.21 -33.90 -15.28
CA GLN A 217 67.97 -33.29 -16.58
C GLN A 217 67.84 -31.74 -16.51
N PRO A 218 68.69 -30.98 -17.23
CA PRO A 218 68.69 -29.52 -17.13
C PRO A 218 67.39 -28.89 -17.57
N VAL A 219 66.71 -29.46 -18.61
CA VAL A 219 65.47 -28.94 -19.18
C VAL A 219 64.29 -29.09 -18.18
N VAL A 220 64.23 -30.23 -17.47
CA VAL A 220 63.22 -30.43 -16.40
C VAL A 220 63.49 -29.51 -15.24
N ASN A 221 64.77 -29.38 -14.84
CA ASN A 221 65.18 -28.53 -13.73
C ASN A 221 64.86 -27.03 -13.96
N ALA A 222 64.81 -26.59 -15.23
CA ALA A 222 64.42 -25.22 -15.56
C ALA A 222 62.91 -24.94 -15.38
N ILE A 223 62.08 -25.95 -15.49
CA ILE A 223 60.58 -25.79 -15.42
C ILE A 223 60.02 -26.16 -14.04
N LEU A 224 60.63 -27.10 -13.34
CA LEU A 224 60.13 -27.64 -12.11
C LEU A 224 59.94 -26.60 -10.99
N PRO A 225 60.79 -25.56 -10.81
CA PRO A 225 60.55 -24.51 -9.82
C PRO A 225 59.32 -23.69 -10.08
N ASP A 226 59.09 -23.29 -11.35
CA ASP A 226 57.92 -22.50 -11.73
C ASP A 226 56.63 -23.31 -11.59
N PHE A 227 56.65 -24.58 -11.97
CA PHE A 227 55.57 -25.51 -11.79
C PHE A 227 55.20 -25.67 -10.28
N ASN A 228 56.18 -25.89 -9.43
CA ASN A 228 55.99 -25.99 -8.00
C ASN A 228 55.45 -24.68 -7.38
N ALA A 229 55.96 -23.53 -7.88
CA ALA A 229 55.46 -22.22 -7.46
C ALA A 229 53.97 -22.03 -7.79
N GLU A 230 53.53 -22.48 -8.97
CA GLU A 230 52.09 -22.41 -9.32
C GLU A 230 51.26 -23.39 -8.49
N LEU A 231 51.72 -24.62 -8.25
CA LEU A 231 51.02 -25.58 -7.41
C LEU A 231 50.84 -25.09 -5.95
N HIS A 232 51.87 -24.44 -5.41
CA HIS A 232 51.77 -23.87 -4.06
C HIS A 232 50.78 -22.73 -3.91
N LYS A 233 50.40 -22.06 -4.99
CA LYS A 233 49.35 -21.04 -4.99
C LYS A 233 47.93 -21.62 -4.87
N LEU A 234 47.75 -22.90 -5.25
CA LEU A 234 46.44 -23.52 -5.33
C LEU A 234 45.76 -23.70 -3.95
N VAL A 235 46.53 -24.11 -2.95
CA VAL A 235 46.00 -24.33 -1.59
C VAL A 235 45.41 -23.04 -0.99
N PRO A 236 46.16 -21.92 -0.89
CA PRO A 236 45.59 -20.70 -0.33
C PRO A 236 44.44 -20.16 -1.19
N LEU A 237 44.49 -20.24 -2.52
CA LEU A 237 43.39 -19.80 -3.39
C LEU A 237 42.13 -20.65 -3.20
N SER A 238 42.25 -21.99 -3.09
CA SER A 238 41.12 -22.87 -2.84
C SER A 238 40.51 -22.64 -1.44
N THR A 239 41.33 -22.32 -0.43
CA THR A 239 40.88 -21.98 0.92
C THR A 239 40.11 -20.66 0.94
N GLN A 240 40.61 -19.62 0.28
CA GLN A 240 39.93 -18.32 0.16
C GLN A 240 38.57 -18.47 -0.55
N LEU A 241 38.53 -19.27 -1.63
CA LEU A 241 37.27 -19.54 -2.33
C LEU A 241 36.26 -20.24 -1.42
N GLU A 242 36.67 -21.25 -0.64
CA GLU A 242 35.79 -21.93 0.30
C GLU A 242 35.28 -21.00 1.42
N GLU A 243 36.14 -20.14 1.96
CA GLU A 243 35.74 -19.12 2.93
C GLU A 243 34.68 -18.17 2.37
N SER A 244 34.83 -17.78 1.09
CA SER A 244 33.83 -16.96 0.42
C SER A 244 32.52 -17.69 0.19
N ASP A 245 32.54 -18.98 -0.17
CA ASP A 245 31.35 -19.84 -0.32
C ASP A 245 30.62 -20.02 1.01
N LEU A 246 31.36 -20.27 2.11
CA LEU A 246 30.79 -20.36 3.46
C LEU A 246 30.15 -19.03 3.88
N ALA A 247 30.82 -17.91 3.63
CA ALA A 247 30.30 -16.59 3.96
C ALA A 247 29.01 -16.29 3.18
N ILE A 248 28.95 -16.60 1.87
CA ILE A 248 27.74 -16.43 1.06
C ILE A 248 26.60 -17.30 1.61
N SER A 249 26.89 -18.55 1.98
CA SER A 249 25.91 -19.47 2.55
C SER A 249 25.36 -18.94 3.88
N TRP A 250 26.23 -18.36 4.71
CA TRP A 250 25.84 -17.71 5.96
C TRP A 250 24.93 -16.50 5.71
N TYR A 251 25.32 -15.58 4.78
CA TYR A 251 24.48 -14.44 4.44
C TYR A 251 23.12 -14.88 3.91
N MET A 252 23.07 -15.90 3.04
CA MET A 252 21.84 -16.42 2.52
C MET A 252 20.91 -16.95 3.61
N PHE A 253 21.45 -17.72 4.57
CA PHE A 253 20.69 -18.19 5.72
C PHE A 253 20.18 -17.03 6.57
N HIS A 254 21.04 -16.05 6.84
CA HIS A 254 20.72 -14.87 7.63
C HIS A 254 19.64 -14.00 6.95
N ILE A 255 19.74 -13.77 5.64
CA ILE A 255 18.73 -13.08 4.85
C ILE A 255 17.38 -13.79 4.94
N LYS A 256 17.35 -15.13 4.78
CA LYS A 256 16.10 -15.90 4.91
C LYS A 256 15.47 -15.76 6.29
N ALA A 257 16.28 -15.82 7.34
CA ALA A 257 15.81 -15.66 8.72
C ALA A 257 15.25 -14.24 8.97
N LEU A 258 15.97 -13.21 8.53
CA LEU A 258 15.52 -11.81 8.64
C LEU A 258 14.21 -11.58 7.86
N VAL A 259 14.09 -12.12 6.64
CA VAL A 259 12.87 -12.01 5.84
C VAL A 259 11.69 -12.70 6.54
N ALA A 260 11.89 -13.87 7.14
CA ALA A 260 10.82 -14.56 7.86
C ALA A 260 10.33 -13.74 9.08
N ILE A 261 11.26 -13.16 9.85
CA ILE A 261 10.94 -12.30 10.98
C ILE A 261 10.26 -11.00 10.52
N LEU A 262 10.80 -10.37 9.48
CA LEU A 262 10.26 -9.13 8.91
C LEU A 262 8.84 -9.34 8.38
N ASN A 263 8.58 -10.45 7.69
CA ASN A 263 7.24 -10.81 7.23
C ASN A 263 6.25 -11.00 8.41
N SER A 264 6.72 -11.54 9.54
CA SER A 264 5.90 -11.63 10.75
C SER A 264 5.52 -10.25 11.29
N ASP A 265 6.48 -9.31 11.36
CA ASP A 265 6.21 -7.94 11.80
C ASP A 265 5.30 -7.20 10.80
N ILE A 266 5.52 -7.38 9.50
CA ILE A 266 4.66 -6.80 8.45
C ILE A 266 3.23 -7.34 8.56
N ASN A 267 3.06 -8.65 8.77
CA ASN A 267 1.73 -9.24 8.96
C ASN A 267 1.04 -8.69 10.21
N GLN A 268 1.78 -8.50 11.30
CA GLN A 268 1.26 -7.83 12.50
C GLN A 268 0.82 -6.39 12.19
N TYR A 269 1.60 -5.65 11.39
CA TYR A 269 1.25 -4.30 10.96
C TYR A 269 -0.01 -4.30 10.07
N VAL A 270 -0.11 -5.22 9.11
CA VAL A 270 -1.31 -5.39 8.25
C VAL A 270 -2.56 -5.67 9.10
N GLU A 271 -2.43 -6.49 10.13
CA GLU A 271 -3.56 -6.79 11.02
C GLU A 271 -3.99 -5.55 11.82
N GLN A 272 -3.04 -4.75 12.31
CA GLN A 272 -3.33 -3.47 12.96
C GLN A 272 -3.97 -2.46 12.01
N VAL A 273 -3.49 -2.35 10.76
CA VAL A 273 -4.15 -1.56 9.71
C VAL A 273 -5.59 -2.00 9.52
N ALA A 274 -5.84 -3.30 9.42
CA ALA A 274 -7.19 -3.84 9.24
C ALA A 274 -8.09 -3.54 10.45
N GLN A 275 -7.56 -3.64 11.67
CA GLN A 275 -8.31 -3.30 12.89
C GLN A 275 -8.60 -1.80 12.97
N ALA A 276 -7.61 -0.95 12.75
CA ALA A 276 -7.77 0.51 12.72
C ALA A 276 -8.80 0.94 11.66
N SER A 277 -8.77 0.31 10.48
CA SER A 277 -9.73 0.54 9.41
C SER A 277 -11.17 0.17 9.84
N ARG A 278 -11.36 -0.99 10.49
CA ARG A 278 -12.67 -1.40 11.02
C ARG A 278 -13.18 -0.42 12.05
N LEU A 279 -12.34 0.06 12.95
CA LEU A 279 -12.71 1.06 13.96
C LEU A 279 -13.09 2.40 13.32
N ARG A 280 -12.29 2.90 12.36
CA ARG A 280 -12.59 4.12 11.60
C ARG A 280 -13.92 3.99 10.84
N THR A 281 -14.16 2.86 10.20
CA THR A 281 -15.41 2.58 9.50
C THR A 281 -16.60 2.55 10.47
N ALA A 282 -16.45 1.93 11.64
CA ALA A 282 -17.49 1.92 12.67
C ALA A 282 -17.80 3.32 13.22
N GLN A 283 -16.76 4.13 13.47
CA GLN A 283 -16.90 5.54 13.88
C GLN A 283 -17.58 6.38 12.80
N SER A 284 -17.17 6.23 11.55
CA SER A 284 -17.79 6.89 10.41
C SER A 284 -19.28 6.53 10.29
N HIS A 285 -19.66 5.26 10.47
CA HIS A 285 -21.07 4.87 10.52
C HIS A 285 -21.85 5.52 11.65
N GLN A 286 -21.24 5.71 12.81
CA GLN A 286 -21.87 6.39 13.94
C GLN A 286 -22.06 7.89 13.66
N GLU A 287 -21.09 8.55 13.06
CA GLU A 287 -21.20 9.96 12.61
C GLU A 287 -22.27 10.12 11.53
N LEU A 288 -22.29 9.24 10.53
CA LEU A 288 -23.31 9.22 9.49
C LEU A 288 -24.71 9.01 10.06
N ARG A 289 -24.86 8.15 11.06
CA ARG A 289 -26.13 7.94 11.76
C ARG A 289 -26.57 9.19 12.51
N SER A 290 -25.68 9.91 13.16
CA SER A 290 -26.00 11.16 13.85
C SER A 290 -26.48 12.23 12.86
N ILE A 291 -25.78 12.38 11.71
CA ILE A 291 -26.18 13.31 10.63
C ILE A 291 -27.56 12.94 10.08
N SER A 292 -27.82 11.65 9.83
CA SER A 292 -29.11 11.19 9.31
C SER A 292 -30.27 11.43 10.34
N VAL A 293 -30.02 11.23 11.62
CA VAL A 293 -30.96 11.56 12.67
C VAL A 293 -31.25 13.06 12.73
N PHE A 294 -30.23 13.90 12.65
CA PHE A 294 -30.39 15.35 12.59
C PHE A 294 -31.26 15.79 11.41
N ILE A 295 -30.98 15.29 10.20
CA ILE A 295 -31.76 15.59 8.98
C ILE A 295 -33.19 15.12 9.18
N SER A 296 -33.41 13.93 9.75
CA SER A 296 -34.78 13.38 9.99
C SER A 296 -35.54 14.22 10.98
N VAL A 297 -34.91 14.65 12.07
CA VAL A 297 -35.58 15.54 13.08
C VAL A 297 -35.95 16.88 12.45
N PHE A 298 -35.06 17.47 11.66
CA PHE A 298 -35.33 18.72 10.93
C PHE A 298 -36.49 18.57 9.93
N ALA A 299 -36.54 17.45 9.20
CA ALA A 299 -37.62 17.17 8.26
C ALA A 299 -38.99 17.02 8.97
N VAL A 300 -39.02 16.30 10.10
CA VAL A 300 -40.23 16.15 10.90
C VAL A 300 -40.69 17.52 11.47
N LEU A 301 -39.76 18.32 11.97
CA LEU A 301 -40.07 19.65 12.49
C LEU A 301 -40.65 20.56 11.37
N ALA A 302 -40.08 20.50 10.19
CA ALA A 302 -40.57 21.22 9.01
C ALA A 302 -41.99 20.79 8.61
N LEU A 303 -42.25 19.47 8.64
CA LEU A 303 -43.61 18.94 8.38
C LEU A 303 -44.63 19.42 9.42
N ILE A 304 -44.25 19.45 10.70
CA ILE A 304 -45.12 19.96 11.79
C ILE A 304 -45.41 21.45 11.54
N ILE A 305 -44.40 22.28 11.30
CA ILE A 305 -44.58 23.72 11.05
C ILE A 305 -45.49 23.95 9.84
N THR A 306 -45.25 23.23 8.73
CA THR A 306 -46.06 23.33 7.51
C THR A 306 -47.50 22.86 7.76
N GLY A 307 -47.67 21.76 8.48
CA GLY A 307 -48.99 21.24 8.87
C GLY A 307 -49.78 22.20 9.76
N CYS A 308 -49.14 22.79 10.77
CA CYS A 308 -49.76 23.80 11.63
C CYS A 308 -50.16 25.05 10.85
N ALA A 309 -49.33 25.50 9.96
CA ALA A 309 -49.61 26.67 9.12
C ALA A 309 -50.74 26.38 8.10
N CYS A 310 -50.80 25.19 7.54
CA CYS A 310 -51.89 24.73 6.65
C CYS A 310 -53.22 24.64 7.40
N TRP A 311 -53.22 24.07 8.61
CA TRP A 311 -54.38 24.01 9.51
C TRP A 311 -54.92 25.41 9.88
N TYR A 312 -53.99 26.35 10.17
CA TYR A 312 -54.33 27.73 10.48
C TYR A 312 -55.05 28.41 9.31
N ILE A 313 -54.53 28.23 8.08
CA ILE A 313 -55.16 28.79 6.85
C ILE A 313 -56.51 28.14 6.59
N TYR A 314 -56.61 26.83 6.67
CA TYR A 314 -57.87 26.12 6.47
C TYR A 314 -58.94 26.63 7.42
N ARG A 315 -58.63 26.72 8.72
CA ARG A 315 -59.57 27.19 9.75
C ARG A 315 -59.98 28.64 9.59
N ASN A 316 -59.04 29.54 9.18
CA ASN A 316 -59.32 30.97 9.17
C ASN A 316 -59.79 31.50 7.79
N LEU A 317 -59.42 30.84 6.69
CA LEU A 317 -59.74 31.31 5.35
C LEU A 317 -60.79 30.42 4.69
N ALA A 318 -60.52 29.14 4.54
CA ALA A 318 -61.40 28.24 3.75
C ALA A 318 -62.74 28.00 4.45
N SER A 319 -62.73 27.76 5.78
CA SER A 319 -63.97 27.51 6.51
C SER A 319 -64.92 28.75 6.51
N ASN A 320 -64.35 29.94 6.64
CA ASN A 320 -65.15 31.19 6.60
C ASN A 320 -65.68 31.49 5.19
N LEU A 321 -64.85 31.24 4.16
CA LEU A 321 -65.31 31.42 2.76
C LEU A 321 -66.44 30.47 2.41
N THR A 322 -66.36 29.22 2.87
CA THR A 322 -67.41 28.21 2.68
C THR A 322 -68.69 28.59 3.45
N ALA A 323 -68.54 29.17 4.65
CA ALA A 323 -69.68 29.61 5.45
C ALA A 323 -70.37 30.80 4.77
N ILE A 324 -69.64 31.80 4.25
CA ILE A 324 -70.22 32.92 3.49
C ILE A 324 -70.89 32.42 2.19
N SER A 325 -70.25 31.50 1.45
CA SER A 325 -70.82 30.91 0.23
C SER A 325 -72.10 30.14 0.49
N ARG A 326 -72.18 29.37 1.60
CA ARG A 326 -73.43 28.72 2.00
C ARG A 326 -74.53 29.72 2.39
N ALA A 327 -74.16 30.77 3.12
CA ALA A 327 -75.13 31.85 3.43
C ALA A 327 -75.66 32.52 2.16
N MET A 328 -74.80 32.77 1.16
CA MET A 328 -75.21 33.25 -0.16
C MET A 328 -76.18 32.29 -0.84
N SER A 329 -75.88 31.01 -0.86
CA SER A 329 -76.73 29.96 -1.49
C SER A 329 -78.07 29.87 -0.83
N ARG A 330 -78.14 29.93 0.50
CA ARG A 330 -79.44 29.93 1.28
C ARG A 330 -80.33 31.15 0.96
N LEU A 331 -79.69 32.33 0.87
CA LEU A 331 -80.45 33.54 0.52
C LEU A 331 -80.91 33.46 -0.96
N ALA A 332 -80.16 32.91 -1.88
CA ALA A 332 -80.57 32.69 -3.27
C ALA A 332 -81.71 31.71 -3.42
N HIS A 333 -81.94 30.84 -2.44
CA HIS A 333 -83.06 29.89 -2.37
C HIS A 333 -84.27 30.47 -1.63
N GLY A 334 -84.23 31.78 -1.28
CA GLY A 334 -85.41 32.49 -0.71
C GLY A 334 -85.50 32.45 0.79
N GLU A 335 -84.52 32.03 1.56
CA GLU A 335 -84.49 32.11 2.99
C GLU A 335 -84.25 33.55 3.48
N GLN A 336 -85.22 34.16 4.22
CA GLN A 336 -85.13 35.59 4.62
C GLN A 336 -84.35 35.85 5.90
N ASP A 337 -84.03 34.84 6.68
CA ASP A 337 -83.25 35.01 7.95
C ASP A 337 -81.89 34.30 7.90
N VAL A 338 -81.01 34.80 7.05
CA VAL A 338 -79.66 34.23 6.90
C VAL A 338 -78.61 35.06 7.64
N SER A 339 -78.16 34.52 8.77
CA SER A 339 -76.99 35.11 9.48
C SER A 339 -75.70 35.00 8.70
N VAL A 340 -75.06 36.13 8.41
CA VAL A 340 -73.78 36.19 7.71
C VAL A 340 -72.61 36.13 8.68
N PRO A 341 -71.82 35.06 8.66
CA PRO A 341 -70.68 34.97 9.58
C PRO A 341 -69.55 35.90 9.13
N GLY A 342 -68.77 36.43 10.12
CA GLY A 342 -67.56 37.19 9.83
C GLY A 342 -67.69 38.70 9.69
N LEU A 343 -68.83 39.29 10.05
CA LEU A 343 -69.08 40.74 9.98
C LEU A 343 -68.10 41.63 10.74
N GLN A 344 -67.50 41.07 11.84
CA GLN A 344 -66.54 41.81 12.68
C GLN A 344 -65.06 41.73 12.13
N ARG A 345 -64.83 40.99 11.08
CA ARG A 345 -63.49 40.89 10.46
C ARG A 345 -63.10 42.21 9.79
N ARG A 346 -61.79 42.53 9.91
CA ARG A 346 -61.25 43.75 9.29
C ARG A 346 -60.42 43.45 7.99
N ASP A 347 -60.55 42.23 7.47
CA ASP A 347 -59.89 41.79 6.23
C ASP A 347 -60.89 41.78 5.07
N GLU A 348 -60.44 41.40 3.85
CA GLU A 348 -61.21 41.33 2.64
C GLU A 348 -62.45 40.41 2.76
N LEU A 349 -62.33 39.35 3.60
CA LEU A 349 -63.47 38.45 3.89
C LEU A 349 -64.51 39.18 4.74
N GLY A 350 -64.11 40.07 5.67
CA GLY A 350 -65.04 40.92 6.40
C GLY A 350 -65.70 41.98 5.53
N GLU A 351 -64.98 42.53 4.53
CA GLU A 351 -65.59 43.41 3.54
C GLU A 351 -66.64 42.69 2.68
N LEU A 352 -66.32 41.47 2.23
CA LEU A 352 -67.25 40.62 1.47
C LEU A 352 -68.48 40.27 2.36
N ALA A 353 -68.27 39.90 3.63
CA ALA A 353 -69.39 39.61 4.56
C ALA A 353 -70.28 40.82 4.79
N ARG A 354 -69.70 42.01 4.97
CA ARG A 354 -70.49 43.26 5.13
C ARG A 354 -71.24 43.65 3.87
N ALA A 355 -70.61 43.59 2.70
CA ALA A 355 -71.29 43.86 1.43
C ALA A 355 -72.45 42.89 1.18
N PHE A 356 -72.24 41.63 1.50
CA PHE A 356 -73.30 40.64 1.40
C PHE A 356 -74.42 40.86 2.43
N ASN A 357 -74.12 41.27 3.65
CA ASN A 357 -75.11 41.58 4.68
C ASN A 357 -75.98 42.78 4.30
N VAL A 358 -75.37 43.81 3.59
CA VAL A 358 -76.14 44.92 3.02
C VAL A 358 -77.06 44.42 1.90
N PHE A 359 -76.55 43.58 1.00
CA PHE A 359 -77.36 42.98 -0.06
C PHE A 359 -78.55 42.15 0.51
N ALA A 360 -78.28 41.30 1.52
CA ALA A 360 -79.28 40.46 2.15
C ALA A 360 -80.38 41.32 2.81
N ARG A 361 -80.07 42.46 3.41
CA ARG A 361 -80.99 43.40 3.97
C ARG A 361 -81.89 44.18 2.99
N ASN A 362 -81.35 44.38 1.74
CA ASN A 362 -82.07 45.10 0.68
C ASN A 362 -82.89 44.17 -0.18
N THR A 363 -82.79 42.88 -0.05
CA THR A 363 -83.58 41.86 -0.77
C THR A 363 -84.61 41.14 0.11
N ALA A 364 -84.61 41.37 1.40
CA ALA A 364 -85.63 40.98 2.36
C ALA A 364 -86.68 42.09 2.46
#